data_b487ca06f8b96bed4fdf4c2126a22305
#
_entry.id   b487ca06f8b96bed4fdf4c2126a22305
#
_cell.length_a   1.000
_cell.length_b   1.000
_cell.length_c   1.000
_cell.angle_alpha   90.00
_cell.angle_beta   90.00
_cell.angle_gamma   90.00
#
_symmetry.space_group_name_H-M   'P 1'
#
loop_
_entity.id
_entity.type
_entity.pdbx_description
1 polymer ?
#
loop_
_entity_poly.entity_id
_entity_poly.type
_entity_poly.pdbx_seq_one_letter_code
_entity_poly.pdbx_strand_id
1 'polypeptide(L)'
;KLNFDKSVCLRVGLRYKFACPPVTTAAGRALQWVSSLRYLGCQFLAGPRFSSSLDVSKRAFSRAVNCILGKLGSSSHEDVILNLVRTKCLTILLYGTECLNLNKRSLASLDFCITRFIMKIFKTTNRLIIDDCLRYFNFSLPSVLVARRTQRFLARLQLSARANALVLRFIEP
;
A
#
# COMPACT_ATOMS: atom_id res chain seq x y z
N LYS A 1 -23.36 -16.79 -5.42
CA LYS A 1 -24.47 -15.86 -5.04
C LYS A 1 -23.82 -14.53 -4.63
N LEU A 2 -24.18 -13.42 -5.29
CA LEU A 2 -23.70 -12.07 -4.98
C LEU A 2 -24.33 -11.60 -3.65
N ASN A 3 -23.49 -11.07 -2.74
CA ASN A 3 -23.99 -10.41 -1.53
C ASN A 3 -24.22 -8.92 -1.86
N PHE A 4 -25.47 -8.53 -2.07
CA PHE A 4 -25.84 -7.20 -2.52
C PHE A 4 -25.55 -6.10 -1.50
N ASP A 5 -25.65 -6.40 -0.20
CA ASP A 5 -25.41 -5.43 0.88
C ASP A 5 -23.92 -5.05 1.00
N LYS A 6 -23.04 -5.90 0.47
CA LYS A 6 -21.58 -5.70 0.45
C LYS A 6 -21.02 -5.39 -0.93
N SER A 7 -21.87 -5.35 -1.98
CA SER A 7 -21.43 -5.13 -3.35
C SER A 7 -21.67 -3.68 -3.75
N VAL A 8 -20.66 -3.07 -4.33
CA VAL A 8 -20.70 -1.71 -4.85
C VAL A 8 -20.04 -1.65 -6.22
N CYS A 9 -20.34 -0.64 -7.02
CA CYS A 9 -19.73 -0.42 -8.31
C CYS A 9 -18.70 0.69 -8.23
N LEU A 10 -17.49 0.45 -8.76
CA LEU A 10 -16.44 1.43 -8.91
C LEU A 10 -16.15 1.64 -10.39
N ARG A 11 -16.09 2.90 -10.84
CA ARG A 11 -15.81 3.22 -12.23
C ARG A 11 -14.37 3.63 -12.44
N VAL A 12 -13.72 3.00 -13.42
CA VAL A 12 -12.35 3.32 -13.84
C VAL A 12 -12.34 3.58 -15.35
N GLY A 13 -11.59 4.57 -15.79
CA GLY A 13 -11.46 4.94 -17.19
C GLY A 13 -11.69 6.44 -17.42
N LEU A 14 -11.47 6.92 -18.66
CA LEU A 14 -11.54 8.34 -19.00
C LEU A 14 -12.89 8.99 -18.66
N ARG A 15 -13.97 8.21 -18.72
CA ARG A 15 -15.33 8.68 -18.43
C ARG A 15 -15.78 8.43 -16.98
N TYR A 16 -14.85 8.28 -16.01
CA TYR A 16 -15.18 7.94 -14.62
C TYR A 16 -16.08 8.97 -13.91
N LYS A 17 -16.07 10.22 -14.36
CA LYS A 17 -16.89 11.32 -13.80
C LYS A 17 -18.32 11.38 -14.34
N PHE A 18 -18.60 10.72 -15.46
CA PHE A 18 -19.94 10.79 -16.05
C PHE A 18 -20.92 9.89 -15.28
N ALA A 19 -22.17 10.32 -15.20
CA ALA A 19 -23.24 9.51 -14.64
C ALA A 19 -23.36 8.17 -15.40
N CYS A 20 -23.53 7.09 -14.66
CA CYS A 20 -23.80 5.77 -15.21
C CYS A 20 -25.22 5.34 -14.88
N PRO A 21 -25.88 4.63 -15.77
CA PRO A 21 -27.13 3.96 -15.42
C PRO A 21 -26.90 3.00 -14.25
N PRO A 22 -27.88 2.79 -13.38
CA PRO A 22 -27.76 1.88 -12.29
C PRO A 22 -27.55 0.45 -12.80
N VAL A 23 -26.60 -0.27 -12.20
CA VAL A 23 -26.45 -1.70 -12.44
C VAL A 23 -27.46 -2.42 -11.55
N THR A 24 -28.50 -2.95 -12.15
CA THR A 24 -29.54 -3.67 -11.43
C THR A 24 -29.27 -5.17 -11.44
N THR A 25 -29.64 -5.82 -10.35
CA THR A 25 -29.57 -7.26 -10.20
C THR A 25 -30.81 -7.94 -10.80
N ALA A 26 -30.79 -9.24 -11.01
CA ALA A 26 -31.97 -9.99 -11.44
C ALA A 26 -33.17 -9.82 -10.50
N ALA A 27 -32.95 -9.47 -9.23
CA ALA A 27 -33.98 -9.17 -8.23
C ALA A 27 -34.41 -7.69 -8.23
N GLY A 28 -34.05 -6.88 -9.23
CA GLY A 28 -34.44 -5.47 -9.35
C GLY A 28 -33.70 -4.51 -8.40
N ARG A 29 -32.73 -4.96 -7.58
CA ARG A 29 -31.97 -4.09 -6.69
C ARG A 29 -30.83 -3.40 -7.46
N ALA A 30 -30.71 -2.09 -7.31
CA ALA A 30 -29.63 -1.30 -7.89
C ALA A 30 -28.37 -1.35 -7.00
N LEU A 31 -27.21 -1.55 -7.62
CA LEU A 31 -25.91 -1.43 -6.94
C LEU A 31 -25.48 0.04 -6.89
N GLN A 32 -24.93 0.45 -5.75
CA GLN A 32 -24.47 1.81 -5.53
C GLN A 32 -23.14 2.06 -6.25
N TRP A 33 -23.07 3.18 -6.99
CA TRP A 33 -21.81 3.70 -7.51
C TRP A 33 -21.04 4.47 -6.43
N VAL A 34 -19.77 4.11 -6.24
CA VAL A 34 -18.91 4.75 -5.22
C VAL A 34 -17.65 5.33 -5.88
N SER A 35 -17.12 6.40 -5.29
CA SER A 35 -15.85 7.00 -5.71
C SER A 35 -14.62 6.28 -5.13
N SER A 36 -14.82 5.53 -4.05
CA SER A 36 -13.77 4.71 -3.43
C SER A 36 -14.37 3.47 -2.81
N LEU A 37 -13.59 2.41 -2.81
CA LEU A 37 -14.00 1.12 -2.28
C LEU A 37 -12.83 0.47 -1.54
N ARG A 38 -13.09 -0.11 -0.37
CA ARG A 38 -12.12 -0.91 0.37
C ARG A 38 -12.35 -2.39 0.08
N TYR A 39 -11.33 -3.04 -0.49
CA TYR A 39 -11.37 -4.46 -0.80
C TYR A 39 -10.06 -5.13 -0.35
N LEU A 40 -10.16 -6.23 0.40
CA LEU A 40 -9.02 -6.98 0.96
C LEU A 40 -7.98 -6.07 1.65
N GLY A 41 -8.43 -5.05 2.39
CA GLY A 41 -7.55 -4.12 3.10
C GLY A 41 -6.99 -2.97 2.26
N CYS A 42 -7.06 -3.04 0.93
CA CYS A 42 -6.64 -1.98 0.02
C CYS A 42 -7.79 -1.05 -0.32
N GLN A 43 -7.51 0.24 -0.46
CA GLN A 43 -8.49 1.24 -0.87
C GLN A 43 -8.29 1.59 -2.35
N PHE A 44 -9.28 1.25 -3.17
CA PHE A 44 -9.32 1.57 -4.60
C PHE A 44 -10.11 2.84 -4.85
N LEU A 45 -9.70 3.61 -5.85
CA LEU A 45 -10.29 4.91 -6.18
C LEU A 45 -10.84 4.89 -7.60
N ALA A 46 -12.00 5.53 -7.80
CA ALA A 46 -12.50 5.86 -9.11
C ALA A 46 -11.55 6.88 -9.76
N GLY A 47 -11.21 6.67 -11.02
CA GLY A 47 -10.25 7.55 -11.69
C GLY A 47 -10.06 7.20 -13.17
N PRO A 48 -9.26 8.00 -13.90
CA PRO A 48 -8.97 7.73 -15.31
C PRO A 48 -8.16 6.45 -15.52
N ARG A 49 -7.43 6.03 -14.48
CA ARG A 49 -6.68 4.76 -14.43
C ARG A 49 -6.97 4.07 -13.12
N PHE A 50 -6.82 2.76 -13.09
CA PHE A 50 -6.93 1.98 -11.86
C PHE A 50 -5.87 2.42 -10.86
N SER A 51 -6.30 2.90 -9.71
CA SER A 51 -5.43 3.46 -8.67
C SER A 51 -5.90 3.09 -7.27
N SER A 52 -4.96 3.11 -6.34
CA SER A 52 -5.22 2.83 -4.93
C SER A 52 -4.66 3.94 -4.05
N SER A 53 -5.33 4.19 -2.92
CA SER A 53 -4.84 5.11 -1.89
C SER A 53 -4.02 4.36 -0.85
N LEU A 54 -2.82 4.87 -0.57
CA LEU A 54 -1.93 4.37 0.49
C LEU A 54 -2.15 5.09 1.84
N ASP A 55 -3.09 6.04 1.93
CA ASP A 55 -3.25 6.89 3.11
C ASP A 55 -3.69 6.11 4.35
N VAL A 56 -4.49 5.07 4.17
CA VAL A 56 -4.91 4.18 5.26
C VAL A 56 -3.69 3.43 5.83
N SER A 57 -2.86 2.85 4.96
CA SER A 57 -1.65 2.12 5.34
C SER A 57 -0.62 3.03 6.00
N LYS A 58 -0.39 4.23 5.45
CA LYS A 58 0.51 5.25 6.04
C LYS A 58 0.05 5.68 7.43
N ARG A 59 -1.25 5.95 7.62
CA ARG A 59 -1.82 6.30 8.93
C ARG A 59 -1.70 5.14 9.92
N ALA A 60 -1.98 3.92 9.49
CA ALA A 60 -1.86 2.73 10.34
C ALA A 60 -0.40 2.49 10.75
N PHE A 61 0.56 2.63 9.82
CA PHE A 61 1.99 2.59 10.10
C PHE A 61 2.39 3.64 11.14
N SER A 62 2.01 4.90 10.94
CA SER A 62 2.36 5.99 11.86
C SER A 62 1.80 5.76 13.27
N ARG A 63 0.57 5.24 13.38
CA ARG A 63 -0.02 4.87 14.68
C ARG A 63 0.77 3.73 15.35
N ALA A 64 1.10 2.68 14.60
CA ALA A 64 1.86 1.56 15.13
C ALA A 64 3.26 1.98 15.61
N VAL A 65 3.97 2.79 14.82
CA VAL A 65 5.27 3.36 15.21
C VAL A 65 5.16 4.21 16.47
N ASN A 66 4.18 5.11 16.53
CA ASN A 66 3.98 5.97 17.72
C ASN A 66 3.62 5.15 18.96
N CYS A 67 2.86 4.06 18.81
CA CYS A 67 2.55 3.14 19.91
C CYS A 67 3.82 2.45 20.44
N ILE A 68 4.70 1.99 19.55
CA ILE A 68 6.00 1.39 19.95
C ILE A 68 6.85 2.43 20.69
N LEU A 69 7.01 3.63 20.12
CA LEU A 69 7.82 4.69 20.72
C LEU A 69 7.25 5.15 22.08
N GLY A 70 5.91 5.22 22.20
CA GLY A 70 5.27 5.59 23.47
C GLY A 70 5.42 4.54 24.57
N LYS A 71 5.47 3.25 24.21
CA LYS A 71 5.62 2.15 25.18
C LYS A 71 7.07 1.92 25.61
N LEU A 72 8.02 2.04 24.68
CA LEU A 72 9.42 1.78 24.94
C LEU A 72 10.16 3.00 25.51
N GLY A 73 9.63 4.22 25.26
CA GLY A 73 10.24 5.46 25.74
C GLY A 73 11.65 5.68 25.23
N SER A 74 12.41 6.51 25.95
CA SER A 74 13.84 6.77 25.68
C SER A 74 14.77 5.70 26.30
N SER A 75 14.22 4.70 26.97
CA SER A 75 15.00 3.70 27.73
C SER A 75 15.43 2.50 26.88
N SER A 76 14.91 2.35 25.67
CA SER A 76 15.25 1.21 24.81
C SER A 76 16.31 1.60 23.78
N HIS A 77 17.23 0.67 23.52
CA HIS A 77 18.22 0.81 22.46
C HIS A 77 17.53 0.96 21.09
N GLU A 78 18.07 1.82 20.26
CA GLU A 78 17.56 2.12 18.91
C GLU A 78 17.41 0.87 18.04
N ASP A 79 18.32 -0.09 18.18
CA ASP A 79 18.28 -1.38 17.49
C ASP A 79 17.00 -2.16 17.73
N VAL A 80 16.52 -2.19 18.98
CA VAL A 80 15.29 -2.89 19.36
C VAL A 80 14.09 -2.22 18.68
N ILE A 81 14.03 -0.89 18.72
CA ILE A 81 12.96 -0.11 18.09
C ILE A 81 12.97 -0.33 16.58
N LEU A 82 14.14 -0.24 15.95
CA LEU A 82 14.32 -0.45 14.52
C LEU A 82 13.88 -1.86 14.10
N ASN A 83 14.24 -2.88 14.87
CA ASN A 83 13.85 -4.26 14.60
C ASN A 83 12.32 -4.46 14.73
N LEU A 84 11.70 -3.89 15.77
CA LEU A 84 10.25 -3.94 15.93
C LEU A 84 9.52 -3.25 14.77
N VAL A 85 9.98 -2.08 14.36
CA VAL A 85 9.38 -1.38 13.22
C VAL A 85 9.58 -2.15 11.92
N ARG A 86 10.75 -2.74 11.71
CA ARG A 86 11.05 -3.59 10.55
C ARG A 86 10.12 -4.80 10.48
N THR A 87 9.94 -5.50 11.60
CA THR A 87 9.19 -6.76 11.62
C THR A 87 7.69 -6.58 11.72
N LYS A 88 7.21 -5.55 12.42
CA LYS A 88 5.78 -5.35 12.70
C LYS A 88 5.16 -4.22 11.89
N CYS A 89 5.80 -3.05 11.80
CA CYS A 89 5.19 -1.88 11.18
C CYS A 89 5.36 -1.86 9.66
N LEU A 90 6.49 -2.30 9.11
CA LEU A 90 6.70 -2.37 7.66
C LEU A 90 5.71 -3.30 6.97
N THR A 91 5.28 -4.38 7.64
CA THR A 91 4.25 -5.28 7.10
C THR A 91 2.91 -4.56 6.91
N ILE A 92 2.57 -3.64 7.81
CA ILE A 92 1.36 -2.81 7.70
C ILE A 92 1.48 -1.82 6.54
N LEU A 93 2.64 -1.16 6.42
CA LEU A 93 2.89 -0.14 5.39
C LEU A 93 2.91 -0.74 3.98
N LEU A 94 3.49 -1.94 3.84
CA LEU A 94 3.72 -2.61 2.56
C LEU A 94 2.66 -3.67 2.22
N TYR A 95 1.55 -3.71 2.97
CA TYR A 95 0.50 -4.68 2.70
C TYR A 95 -0.15 -4.46 1.34
N GLY A 96 -0.14 -5.51 0.50
CA GLY A 96 -0.76 -5.50 -0.83
C GLY A 96 -0.08 -4.63 -1.87
N THR A 97 1.05 -3.98 -1.55
CA THR A 97 1.76 -3.08 -2.48
C THR A 97 2.34 -3.81 -3.69
N GLU A 98 2.61 -5.10 -3.57
CA GLU A 98 3.10 -5.97 -4.64
C GLU A 98 2.11 -6.16 -5.80
N CYS A 99 0.81 -6.02 -5.51
CA CYS A 99 -0.27 -6.15 -6.50
C CYS A 99 -0.68 -4.81 -7.11
N LEU A 100 -0.09 -3.70 -6.66
CA LEU A 100 -0.49 -2.34 -7.04
C LEU A 100 0.54 -1.73 -7.97
N ASN A 101 0.07 -1.08 -9.04
CA ASN A 101 0.94 -0.28 -9.89
C ASN A 101 1.17 1.08 -9.24
N LEU A 102 2.26 1.19 -8.45
CA LEU A 102 2.60 2.41 -7.73
C LEU A 102 3.47 3.33 -8.59
N ASN A 103 3.05 4.58 -8.72
CA ASN A 103 3.85 5.60 -9.39
C ASN A 103 5.01 6.08 -8.49
N LYS A 104 5.99 6.79 -9.09
CA LYS A 104 7.16 7.34 -8.39
C LYS A 104 6.79 8.18 -7.16
N ARG A 105 5.73 8.99 -7.27
CA ARG A 105 5.25 9.85 -6.17
C ARG A 105 4.73 9.02 -4.99
N SER A 106 4.00 7.95 -5.27
CA SER A 106 3.51 7.03 -4.23
C SER A 106 4.65 6.31 -3.51
N LEU A 107 5.65 5.83 -4.26
CA LEU A 107 6.85 5.22 -3.69
C LEU A 107 7.64 6.19 -2.82
N ALA A 108 7.90 7.41 -3.31
CA ALA A 108 8.55 8.46 -2.53
C ALA A 108 7.78 8.82 -1.24
N SER A 109 6.44 8.79 -1.29
CA SER A 109 5.60 9.01 -0.10
C SER A 109 5.74 7.89 0.93
N LEU A 110 5.93 6.63 0.51
CA LEU A 110 6.21 5.51 1.41
C LEU A 110 7.62 5.64 2.01
N ASP A 111 8.62 5.98 1.19
CA ASP A 111 10.00 6.20 1.64
C ASP A 111 10.06 7.32 2.69
N PHE A 112 9.28 8.37 2.49
CA PHE A 112 9.18 9.48 3.43
C PHE A 112 8.61 9.06 4.79
N CYS A 113 7.73 8.05 4.86
CA CYS A 113 7.25 7.52 6.14
C CYS A 113 8.40 6.95 6.98
N ILE A 114 9.34 6.24 6.34
CA ILE A 114 10.53 5.70 7.00
C ILE A 114 11.51 6.81 7.36
N THR A 115 11.76 7.73 6.43
CA THR A 115 12.60 8.89 6.70
C THR A 115 12.14 9.65 7.94
N ARG A 116 10.82 9.95 8.05
CA ARG A 116 10.25 10.60 9.25
C ARG A 116 10.42 9.77 10.53
N PHE A 117 10.32 8.47 10.43
CA PHE A 117 10.55 7.58 11.56
C PHE A 117 12.02 7.65 12.03
N ILE A 118 12.98 7.59 11.11
CA ILE A 118 14.42 7.72 11.41
C ILE A 118 14.71 9.11 12.02
N MET A 119 14.18 10.19 11.43
CA MET A 119 14.29 11.54 11.98
C MET A 119 13.82 11.62 13.44
N LYS A 120 12.75 10.90 13.76
CA LYS A 120 12.16 10.92 15.11
C LYS A 120 13.02 10.16 16.13
N ILE A 121 13.59 9.01 15.76
CA ILE A 121 14.45 8.22 16.66
C ILE A 121 15.77 8.96 16.93
N PHE A 122 16.46 9.37 15.86
CA PHE A 122 17.79 9.96 15.97
C PHE A 122 17.76 11.48 16.17
N LYS A 123 16.56 12.07 16.32
CA LYS A 123 16.35 13.51 16.58
C LYS A 123 17.12 14.40 15.60
N THR A 124 17.23 14.00 14.33
CA THR A 124 17.98 14.69 13.29
C THR A 124 17.14 14.95 12.05
N THR A 125 17.35 16.07 11.39
CA THR A 125 16.75 16.38 10.09
C THR A 125 17.80 16.37 8.97
N ASN A 126 19.06 16.14 9.30
CA ASN A 126 20.16 16.12 8.34
C ASN A 126 20.06 14.85 7.47
N ARG A 127 19.94 15.07 6.15
CA ARG A 127 19.76 14.00 5.17
C ARG A 127 20.94 13.03 5.14
N LEU A 128 22.16 13.52 5.25
CA LEU A 128 23.36 12.70 5.24
C LEU A 128 23.37 11.72 6.42
N ILE A 129 23.07 12.23 7.62
CA ILE A 129 23.00 11.40 8.83
C ILE A 129 21.90 10.34 8.71
N ILE A 130 20.74 10.71 8.12
CA ILE A 130 19.62 9.77 7.91
C ILE A 130 20.05 8.64 6.95
N ASP A 131 20.71 8.98 5.86
CA ASP A 131 21.18 8.01 4.88
C ASP A 131 22.26 7.09 5.48
N ASP A 132 23.14 7.61 6.32
CA ASP A 132 24.13 6.83 7.07
C ASP A 132 23.49 5.90 8.10
N CYS A 133 22.47 6.37 8.84
CA CYS A 133 21.68 5.52 9.73
C CYS A 133 21.00 4.36 8.97
N LEU A 134 20.37 4.66 7.83
CA LEU A 134 19.73 3.62 7.01
C LEU A 134 20.73 2.56 6.54
N ARG A 135 21.95 2.97 6.16
CA ARG A 135 23.03 2.03 5.76
C ARG A 135 23.55 1.23 6.95
N TYR A 136 23.90 1.91 8.06
CA TYR A 136 24.47 1.28 9.24
C TYR A 136 23.55 0.19 9.81
N PHE A 137 22.26 0.51 9.96
CA PHE A 137 21.26 -0.44 10.46
C PHE A 137 20.70 -1.36 9.39
N ASN A 138 21.23 -1.32 8.16
CA ASN A 138 20.74 -2.10 7.01
C ASN A 138 19.21 -2.01 6.86
N PHE A 139 18.67 -0.78 6.96
CA PHE A 139 17.23 -0.54 6.88
C PHE A 139 16.82 -0.16 5.45
N SER A 140 16.28 -1.12 4.72
CA SER A 140 15.87 -0.90 3.33
C SER A 140 14.64 0.01 3.23
N LEU A 141 14.66 0.94 2.27
CA LEU A 141 13.53 1.80 1.97
C LEU A 141 12.34 1.01 1.38
N PRO A 142 11.11 1.45 1.62
CA PRO A 142 9.90 0.90 1.03
C PRO A 142 9.95 0.70 -0.48
N SER A 143 10.46 1.67 -1.24
CA SER A 143 10.59 1.58 -2.71
C SER A 143 11.37 0.34 -3.15
N VAL A 144 12.50 0.04 -2.50
CA VAL A 144 13.33 -1.14 -2.77
C VAL A 144 12.58 -2.44 -2.39
N LEU A 145 11.92 -2.42 -1.23
CA LEU A 145 11.17 -3.60 -0.76
C LEU A 145 9.95 -3.90 -1.65
N VAL A 146 9.23 -2.87 -2.09
CA VAL A 146 8.11 -3.01 -3.03
C VAL A 146 8.61 -3.59 -4.34
N ALA A 147 9.67 -3.04 -4.96
CA ALA A 147 10.22 -3.55 -6.20
C ALA A 147 10.56 -5.06 -6.10
N ARG A 148 11.25 -5.47 -5.02
CA ARG A 148 11.59 -6.87 -4.77
C ARG A 148 10.35 -7.75 -4.57
N ARG A 149 9.33 -7.26 -3.86
CA ARG A 149 8.07 -8.01 -3.65
C ARG A 149 7.27 -8.15 -4.93
N THR A 150 7.14 -7.08 -5.71
CA THR A 150 6.46 -7.09 -7.02
C THR A 150 7.12 -8.07 -7.97
N GLN A 151 8.45 -8.07 -8.05
CA GLN A 151 9.19 -9.00 -8.90
C GLN A 151 8.93 -10.46 -8.50
N ARG A 152 8.95 -10.77 -7.19
CA ARG A 152 8.62 -12.13 -6.69
C ARG A 152 7.16 -12.51 -6.95
N PHE A 153 6.25 -11.56 -6.81
CA PHE A 153 4.83 -11.76 -7.06
C PHE A 153 4.59 -12.09 -8.54
N LEU A 154 5.16 -11.32 -9.45
CA LEU A 154 5.06 -11.54 -10.90
C LEU A 154 5.65 -12.87 -11.32
N ALA A 155 6.82 -13.25 -10.78
CA ALA A 155 7.43 -14.56 -11.04
C ALA A 155 6.51 -15.72 -10.61
N ARG A 156 5.86 -15.61 -9.44
CA ARG A 156 4.89 -16.63 -8.99
C ARG A 156 3.64 -16.69 -9.87
N LEU A 157 3.15 -15.54 -10.31
CA LEU A 157 2.01 -15.45 -11.23
C LEU A 157 2.31 -16.14 -12.57
N GLN A 158 3.50 -15.92 -13.12
CA GLN A 158 3.93 -16.55 -14.37
C GLN A 158 4.03 -18.09 -14.25
N LEU A 159 4.40 -18.60 -13.07
CA LEU A 159 4.45 -20.04 -12.79
C LEU A 159 3.07 -20.67 -12.55
N SER A 160 2.03 -19.89 -12.27
CA SER A 160 0.70 -20.40 -12.03
C SER A 160 -0.03 -20.68 -13.35
N ALA A 161 -0.20 -21.93 -13.71
CA ALA A 161 -0.83 -22.36 -14.97
C ALA A 161 -2.28 -21.86 -15.15
N ARG A 162 -3.01 -21.54 -14.06
CA ARG A 162 -4.36 -20.97 -14.10
C ARG A 162 -4.39 -19.47 -14.35
N ALA A 163 -3.28 -18.77 -14.17
CA ALA A 163 -3.18 -17.32 -14.33
C ALA A 163 -2.84 -16.92 -15.78
N ASN A 164 -2.24 -17.81 -16.57
CA ASN A 164 -1.58 -17.45 -17.83
C ASN A 164 -2.49 -16.85 -18.91
N ALA A 165 -3.75 -17.24 -19.02
CA ALA A 165 -4.62 -16.75 -20.09
C ALA A 165 -5.28 -15.40 -19.77
N LEU A 166 -5.62 -15.13 -18.50
CA LEU A 166 -6.30 -13.90 -18.08
C LEU A 166 -5.31 -12.82 -17.62
N VAL A 167 -4.26 -13.20 -16.94
CA VAL A 167 -3.32 -12.26 -16.31
C VAL A 167 -2.35 -11.67 -17.32
N LEU A 168 -1.91 -12.43 -18.33
CA LEU A 168 -1.02 -11.93 -19.38
C LEU A 168 -1.65 -10.75 -20.16
N ARG A 169 -2.97 -10.75 -20.37
CA ARG A 169 -3.69 -9.62 -21.01
C ARG A 169 -3.67 -8.32 -20.19
N PHE A 170 -3.37 -8.38 -18.89
CA PHE A 170 -3.34 -7.21 -18.00
C PHE A 170 -1.93 -6.75 -17.62
N ILE A 171 -0.91 -7.55 -17.95
CA ILE A 171 0.50 -7.27 -17.60
C ILE A 171 1.29 -6.75 -18.80
N GLU A 172 0.86 -7.05 -20.02
CA GLU A 172 1.45 -6.46 -21.23
C GLU A 172 1.08 -4.99 -21.33
N PRO A 173 2.07 -4.09 -21.57
CA PRO A 173 1.89 -2.64 -21.61
C PRO A 173 1.06 -2.18 -22.82
#